data_62b59eb5b16e5afea7efba440a657ac5
#
_entry.id   62b59eb5b16e5afea7efba440a657ac5
#
_cell.length_a   1.000
_cell.length_b   1.000
_cell.length_c   1.000
_cell.angle_alpha   90.00
_cell.angle_beta   90.00
_cell.angle_gamma   90.00
#
_symmetry.space_group_name_H-M   'P 1'
#
loop_
_entity.id
_entity.type
_entity.pdbx_description
1 polymer ?
#
loop_
_entity_poly.entity_id
_entity_poly.type
_entity_poly.pdbx_seq_one_letter_code
_entity_poly.pdbx_strand_id
1 'polypeptide(L)'
;MRPLVIVVDRRSDFPWPAADRLVVPAREFVGEAARRLPASARVINLCRDLSYLSLGYYCSLLAEARGQKVIPSVEVMLDLHWKRLLRIALPEVNELLRRTFQVPPEEQPPFSATIFFGLADDPRLAIAARRIFELFRCPLLAVELKHKGSWAIESIEPISIREVRAEQRQIFAEALDRYTQAAWRTQRTVPPARWSIAILHDPKEKLPPSNAKAIERFVRAGAQLGCDVDLITRADYGRLAEFDALFIRETTALDHHTYRFARKAESEGMPVIDDPRSILKCTNKIYLAELLQANNVPCPRTLILDRRRIGRIERELGFPTVIKIPDGSFSRGVFKAMNAAEMTDIAERVFKDTDLIIAQEYMATSFDWRVGVLDRKPLYVCKYFMARDHWQIVKHGSPGEAPEEGGARTLALDAAPPKVVEIATRAASLIGSGLYGVDLKETDRGVFVVEVNDNPNIDAGVEDAVLKDDLYRAVLAELVRRLEKRMQPGRSRNGGGLPTLGDPQPSSASADAFSFEPRATRRRSAPSSLRPGAVP
;
A
#
# COMPACT_ATOMS: atom_id res chain seq x y z
N MET A 1 -24.52 5.57 -12.35
CA MET A 1 -23.78 4.42 -12.91
C MET A 1 -22.43 4.90 -13.40
N ARG A 2 -21.34 4.24 -13.06
CA ARG A 2 -20.02 4.56 -13.63
C ARG A 2 -20.01 4.04 -15.05
N PRO A 3 -19.92 4.87 -16.09
CA PRO A 3 -19.95 4.37 -17.44
C PRO A 3 -18.70 3.53 -17.70
N LEU A 4 -18.93 2.32 -18.21
CA LEU A 4 -17.86 1.49 -18.76
C LEU A 4 -17.69 1.86 -20.23
N VAL A 5 -16.52 2.31 -20.59
CA VAL A 5 -16.17 2.74 -21.94
C VAL A 5 -15.18 1.76 -22.53
N ILE A 6 -15.54 1.18 -23.67
CA ILE A 6 -14.64 0.32 -24.45
C ILE A 6 -14.16 1.15 -25.64
N VAL A 7 -12.87 1.35 -25.74
CA VAL A 7 -12.25 2.09 -26.84
C VAL A 7 -11.69 1.09 -27.85
N VAL A 8 -12.07 1.25 -29.11
CA VAL A 8 -11.66 0.44 -30.27
C VAL A 8 -11.31 1.32 -31.44
N ASP A 9 -10.54 0.85 -32.43
CA ASP A 9 -10.26 1.67 -33.61
C ASP A 9 -11.52 1.99 -34.42
N ARG A 10 -12.41 0.99 -34.60
CA ARG A 10 -13.70 1.12 -35.26
C ARG A 10 -14.75 0.36 -34.48
N ARG A 11 -16.00 0.83 -34.48
CA ARG A 11 -17.10 0.14 -33.79
C ARG A 11 -17.29 -1.30 -34.26
N SER A 12 -17.01 -1.58 -35.53
CA SER A 12 -17.08 -2.92 -36.12
C SER A 12 -16.06 -3.91 -35.54
N ASP A 13 -15.03 -3.42 -34.86
CA ASP A 13 -14.00 -4.25 -34.24
C ASP A 13 -14.48 -4.90 -32.93
N PHE A 14 -15.65 -4.46 -32.43
CA PHE A 14 -16.27 -5.00 -31.22
C PHE A 14 -17.65 -5.60 -31.57
N PRO A 15 -17.71 -6.85 -32.03
CA PRO A 15 -18.96 -7.49 -32.48
C PRO A 15 -19.83 -8.03 -31.33
N TRP A 16 -19.42 -7.88 -30.09
CA TRP A 16 -20.18 -8.36 -28.94
C TRP A 16 -21.30 -7.38 -28.55
N PRO A 17 -22.39 -7.88 -27.91
CA PRO A 17 -23.46 -6.99 -27.44
C PRO A 17 -22.91 -5.91 -26.50
N ALA A 18 -23.28 -4.67 -26.75
CA ALA A 18 -22.81 -3.53 -25.95
C ALA A 18 -23.56 -3.41 -24.61
N ALA A 19 -24.74 -4.03 -24.46
CA ALA A 19 -25.62 -4.00 -23.27
C ALA A 19 -25.44 -2.70 -22.40
N ASP A 20 -24.65 -2.77 -21.37
CA ASP A 20 -24.38 -1.63 -20.45
C ASP A 20 -23.02 -0.94 -20.68
N ARG A 21 -22.43 -1.11 -21.87
CA ARG A 21 -21.08 -0.64 -22.23
C ARG A 21 -21.14 0.39 -23.34
N LEU A 22 -20.39 1.47 -23.19
CA LEU A 22 -20.27 2.49 -24.23
C LEU A 22 -19.06 2.14 -25.11
N VAL A 23 -19.30 1.68 -26.34
CA VAL A 23 -18.25 1.41 -27.32
C VAL A 23 -17.95 2.70 -28.11
N VAL A 24 -16.73 3.20 -28.00
CA VAL A 24 -16.29 4.47 -28.57
C VAL A 24 -15.10 4.23 -29.51
N PRO A 25 -15.17 4.69 -30.77
CA PRO A 25 -14.01 4.71 -31.64
C PRO A 25 -12.87 5.57 -31.08
N ALA A 26 -11.64 5.13 -31.23
CA ALA A 26 -10.46 5.82 -30.71
C ALA A 26 -10.36 7.29 -31.16
N ARG A 27 -10.70 7.58 -32.42
CA ARG A 27 -10.72 8.94 -32.94
C ARG A 27 -11.77 9.82 -32.26
N GLU A 28 -12.92 9.28 -31.92
CA GLU A 28 -13.96 9.98 -31.15
C GLU A 28 -13.53 10.15 -29.70
N PHE A 29 -12.83 9.14 -29.14
CA PHE A 29 -12.35 9.18 -27.76
C PHE A 29 -11.27 10.24 -27.53
N VAL A 30 -10.37 10.46 -28.47
CA VAL A 30 -9.37 11.55 -28.36
C VAL A 30 -9.98 12.94 -28.62
N GLY A 31 -11.15 12.99 -29.25
CA GLY A 31 -11.86 14.23 -29.58
C GLY A 31 -12.61 14.86 -28.40
N GLU A 32 -13.32 15.98 -28.67
CA GLU A 32 -14.03 16.77 -27.67
C GLU A 32 -15.22 16.01 -27.03
N ALA A 33 -15.89 15.14 -27.78
CA ALA A 33 -17.06 14.42 -27.29
C ALA A 33 -16.74 13.58 -26.05
N ALA A 34 -15.58 12.96 -25.98
CA ALA A 34 -15.15 12.16 -24.84
C ALA A 34 -14.70 13.00 -23.61
N ARG A 35 -14.49 14.29 -23.75
CA ARG A 35 -14.24 15.20 -22.61
C ARG A 35 -15.45 15.34 -21.69
N ARG A 36 -16.66 15.01 -22.19
CA ARG A 36 -17.89 15.00 -21.40
C ARG A 36 -18.07 13.74 -20.56
N LEU A 37 -17.23 12.72 -20.76
CA LEU A 37 -17.25 11.53 -19.92
C LEU A 37 -16.77 11.89 -18.51
N PRO A 38 -17.45 11.41 -17.45
CA PRO A 38 -17.06 11.72 -16.10
C PRO A 38 -15.71 11.10 -15.76
N ALA A 39 -14.97 11.73 -14.84
CA ALA A 39 -13.71 11.19 -14.33
C ALA A 39 -13.87 9.82 -13.63
N SER A 40 -15.10 9.47 -13.19
CA SER A 40 -15.42 8.16 -12.64
C SER A 40 -15.60 7.06 -13.72
N ALA A 41 -15.52 7.41 -15.02
CA ALA A 41 -15.60 6.42 -16.08
C ALA A 41 -14.43 5.41 -16.00
N ARG A 42 -14.74 4.16 -16.31
CA ARG A 42 -13.73 3.10 -16.48
C ARG A 42 -13.50 2.87 -17.96
N VAL A 43 -12.28 2.90 -18.40
CA VAL A 43 -11.90 2.77 -19.80
C VAL A 43 -11.16 1.47 -20.01
N ILE A 44 -11.65 0.67 -20.96
CA ILE A 44 -10.94 -0.50 -21.47
C ILE A 44 -10.49 -0.15 -22.89
N ASN A 45 -9.18 -0.05 -23.06
CA ASN A 45 -8.58 0.28 -24.35
C ASN A 45 -8.22 -1.00 -25.11
N LEU A 46 -8.97 -1.28 -26.16
CA LEU A 46 -8.80 -2.43 -27.05
C LEU A 46 -8.35 -1.97 -28.45
N CYS A 47 -7.68 -0.82 -28.55
CA CYS A 47 -7.12 -0.35 -29.80
C CYS A 47 -6.11 -1.36 -30.35
N ARG A 48 -5.99 -1.37 -31.67
CA ARG A 48 -5.10 -2.29 -32.40
C ARG A 48 -3.63 -2.07 -32.08
N ASP A 49 -3.24 -0.82 -31.97
CA ASP A 49 -1.86 -0.41 -31.76
C ASP A 49 -1.74 0.33 -30.43
N LEU A 50 -0.98 -0.25 -29.51
CA LEU A 50 -0.69 0.28 -28.17
C LEU A 50 0.77 0.76 -28.05
N SER A 51 1.50 0.82 -29.16
CA SER A 51 2.89 1.29 -29.17
C SER A 51 2.99 2.77 -28.81
N TYR A 52 4.15 3.18 -28.36
CA TYR A 52 4.43 4.56 -27.98
C TYR A 52 4.06 5.54 -29.10
N LEU A 53 3.32 6.60 -28.77
CA LEU A 53 2.76 7.62 -29.66
C LEU A 53 1.70 7.12 -30.66
N SER A 54 1.23 5.89 -30.56
CA SER A 54 0.08 5.40 -31.34
C SER A 54 -1.24 6.04 -30.88
N LEU A 55 -2.29 5.90 -31.67
CA LEU A 55 -3.63 6.38 -31.30
C LEU A 55 -4.13 5.68 -30.01
N GLY A 56 -3.86 4.37 -29.87
CA GLY A 56 -4.20 3.63 -28.65
C GLY A 56 -3.42 4.13 -27.42
N TYR A 57 -2.14 4.42 -27.58
CA TYR A 57 -1.37 5.06 -26.51
C TYR A 57 -2.01 6.37 -26.06
N TYR A 58 -2.39 7.25 -27.00
CA TYR A 58 -3.04 8.51 -26.67
C TYR A 58 -4.43 8.31 -26.02
N CYS A 59 -5.17 7.25 -26.36
CA CYS A 59 -6.43 6.95 -25.67
C CYS A 59 -6.21 6.70 -24.18
N SER A 60 -5.21 5.89 -23.80
CA SER A 60 -4.89 5.67 -22.38
C SER A 60 -4.35 6.94 -21.72
N LEU A 61 -3.44 7.64 -22.35
CA LEU A 61 -2.86 8.88 -21.82
C LEU A 61 -3.94 9.94 -21.52
N LEU A 62 -4.89 10.13 -22.44
CA LEU A 62 -5.97 11.10 -22.26
C LEU A 62 -7.00 10.63 -21.23
N ALA A 63 -7.24 9.33 -21.11
CA ALA A 63 -8.07 8.79 -20.03
C ALA A 63 -7.45 9.10 -18.65
N GLU A 64 -6.15 8.84 -18.48
CA GLU A 64 -5.42 9.18 -17.26
C GLU A 64 -5.43 10.68 -16.98
N ALA A 65 -5.18 11.51 -17.97
CA ALA A 65 -5.23 12.97 -17.85
C ALA A 65 -6.61 13.50 -17.44
N ARG A 66 -7.68 12.76 -17.79
CA ARG A 66 -9.07 13.06 -17.38
C ARG A 66 -9.43 12.47 -16.01
N GLY A 67 -8.49 11.84 -15.31
CA GLY A 67 -8.72 11.17 -14.02
C GLY A 67 -9.51 9.87 -14.12
N GLN A 68 -9.66 9.31 -15.32
CA GLN A 68 -10.38 8.06 -15.57
C GLN A 68 -9.45 6.86 -15.33
N LYS A 69 -10.00 5.77 -14.81
CA LYS A 69 -9.27 4.50 -14.71
C LYS A 69 -9.24 3.83 -16.08
N VAL A 70 -8.07 3.53 -16.58
CA VAL A 70 -7.87 2.88 -17.88
C VAL A 70 -7.01 1.63 -17.77
N ILE A 71 -7.32 0.62 -18.56
CA ILE A 71 -6.48 -0.54 -18.81
C ILE A 71 -6.31 -0.76 -20.33
N PRO A 72 -5.07 -1.03 -20.79
CA PRO A 72 -3.82 -0.85 -20.05
C PRO A 72 -3.52 0.64 -19.77
N SER A 73 -2.81 0.89 -18.67
CA SER A 73 -2.25 2.22 -18.39
C SER A 73 -1.06 2.50 -19.32
N VAL A 74 -0.67 3.77 -19.39
CA VAL A 74 0.52 4.16 -20.16
C VAL A 74 1.78 3.48 -19.65
N GLU A 75 1.94 3.36 -18.32
CA GLU A 75 3.05 2.67 -17.69
C GLU A 75 3.12 1.20 -18.13
N VAL A 76 1.99 0.47 -18.05
CA VAL A 76 1.91 -0.92 -18.49
C VAL A 76 2.26 -1.09 -19.97
N MET A 77 1.82 -0.16 -20.84
CA MET A 77 2.17 -0.20 -22.26
C MET A 77 3.68 -0.07 -22.47
N LEU A 78 4.34 0.84 -21.73
CA LEU A 78 5.79 1.04 -21.80
C LEU A 78 6.54 -0.18 -21.26
N ASP A 79 6.08 -0.75 -20.13
CA ASP A 79 6.68 -1.92 -19.49
C ASP A 79 6.63 -3.16 -20.39
N LEU A 80 5.52 -3.40 -21.08
CA LEU A 80 5.37 -4.51 -22.04
C LEU A 80 6.34 -4.41 -23.23
N HIS A 81 6.74 -3.21 -23.61
CA HIS A 81 7.74 -3.00 -24.66
C HIS A 81 9.19 -3.18 -24.16
N TRP A 82 9.41 -3.23 -22.86
CA TRP A 82 10.75 -3.32 -22.28
C TRP A 82 11.13 -4.76 -21.93
N LYS A 83 11.64 -5.51 -22.89
CA LYS A 83 12.05 -6.94 -22.75
C LYS A 83 12.93 -7.24 -21.52
N ARG A 84 13.65 -6.24 -21.01
CA ARG A 84 14.51 -6.40 -19.82
C ARG A 84 13.69 -6.42 -18.52
N LEU A 85 12.61 -5.66 -18.42
CA LEU A 85 11.70 -5.66 -17.28
C LEU A 85 10.94 -6.98 -17.15
N LEU A 86 10.56 -7.58 -18.28
CA LEU A 86 9.91 -8.90 -18.29
C LEU A 86 10.78 -9.96 -17.58
N ARG A 87 12.10 -9.91 -17.74
CA ARG A 87 13.03 -10.85 -17.07
C ARG A 87 13.07 -10.68 -15.55
N ILE A 88 12.80 -9.50 -15.04
CA ILE A 88 12.82 -9.18 -13.60
C ILE A 88 11.47 -9.49 -12.95
N ALA A 89 10.37 -9.28 -13.68
CA ALA A 89 9.01 -9.44 -13.17
C ALA A 89 8.49 -10.89 -13.21
N LEU A 90 9.09 -11.78 -14.02
CA LEU A 90 8.56 -13.11 -14.31
C LEU A 90 9.13 -14.30 -13.52
N PRO A 91 10.09 -14.20 -12.59
CA PRO A 91 10.61 -15.37 -11.88
C PRO A 91 9.52 -16.19 -11.16
N GLU A 92 8.56 -15.49 -10.51
CA GLU A 92 7.44 -16.15 -9.82
C GLU A 92 6.50 -16.88 -10.79
N VAL A 93 6.24 -16.29 -11.96
CA VAL A 93 5.40 -16.90 -12.98
C VAL A 93 6.08 -18.11 -13.61
N ASN A 94 7.39 -18.02 -13.87
CA ASN A 94 8.17 -19.13 -14.38
C ASN A 94 8.23 -20.31 -13.39
N GLU A 95 8.24 -20.02 -12.09
CA GLU A 95 8.14 -21.07 -11.05
C GLU A 95 6.76 -21.74 -11.07
N LEU A 96 5.67 -20.98 -11.25
CA LEU A 96 4.32 -21.54 -11.42
C LEU A 96 4.24 -22.44 -12.66
N LEU A 97 4.83 -22.02 -13.78
CA LEU A 97 4.88 -22.82 -15.00
C LEU A 97 5.64 -24.15 -14.80
N ARG A 98 6.77 -24.12 -14.11
CA ARG A 98 7.54 -25.34 -13.79
C ARG A 98 6.73 -26.34 -12.96
N ARG A 99 5.90 -25.87 -12.05
CA ARG A 99 5.02 -26.73 -11.24
C ARG A 99 3.83 -27.28 -12.03
N THR A 100 3.35 -26.51 -13.00
CA THR A 100 2.17 -26.88 -13.81
C THR A 100 2.54 -27.86 -14.92
N PHE A 101 3.68 -27.67 -15.57
CA PHE A 101 4.15 -28.50 -16.67
C PHE A 101 5.22 -29.49 -16.21
N GLN A 102 4.81 -30.55 -15.52
CA GLN A 102 5.68 -31.62 -14.99
C GLN A 102 6.09 -32.67 -16.03
N VAL A 103 6.05 -32.37 -17.32
CA VAL A 103 6.30 -33.34 -18.38
C VAL A 103 7.81 -33.48 -18.67
N PRO A 104 8.35 -34.75 -18.89
CA PRO A 104 9.75 -35.00 -19.22
C PRO A 104 10.22 -34.29 -20.48
N PRO A 105 11.51 -33.99 -20.62
CA PRO A 105 12.07 -33.19 -21.67
C PRO A 105 12.29 -33.95 -22.96
N GLU A 106 11.26 -34.28 -23.69
CA GLU A 106 11.37 -34.40 -25.14
C GLU A 106 11.11 -33.01 -25.71
N GLU A 107 11.91 -32.57 -26.69
CA GLU A 107 11.85 -31.25 -27.30
C GLU A 107 10.43 -30.91 -27.72
N GLN A 108 9.72 -30.22 -26.87
CA GLN A 108 8.39 -29.70 -27.23
C GLN A 108 8.53 -28.38 -27.98
N PRO A 109 7.78 -28.19 -29.06
CA PRO A 109 7.80 -26.95 -29.82
C PRO A 109 7.37 -25.77 -28.93
N PRO A 110 7.79 -24.53 -29.25
CA PRO A 110 7.28 -23.34 -28.60
C PRO A 110 5.76 -23.33 -28.60
N PHE A 111 5.20 -22.95 -27.48
CA PHE A 111 3.76 -22.97 -27.27
C PHE A 111 3.28 -21.52 -27.03
N SER A 112 2.24 -21.11 -27.73
CA SER A 112 1.64 -19.78 -27.61
C SER A 112 0.25 -19.89 -27.02
N ALA A 113 -0.05 -19.02 -26.05
CA ALA A 113 -1.37 -18.90 -25.45
C ALA A 113 -1.83 -17.43 -25.44
N THR A 114 -3.15 -17.25 -25.46
CA THR A 114 -3.76 -15.93 -25.37
C THR A 114 -4.43 -15.75 -24.01
N ILE A 115 -4.18 -14.61 -23.39
CA ILE A 115 -4.77 -14.24 -22.11
C ILE A 115 -5.76 -13.10 -22.32
N PHE A 116 -6.98 -13.30 -21.84
CA PHE A 116 -8.10 -12.36 -21.86
C PHE A 116 -8.45 -11.96 -20.44
N PHE A 117 -8.11 -10.75 -19.99
CA PHE A 117 -8.41 -10.28 -18.62
C PHE A 117 -8.02 -11.30 -17.51
N GLY A 118 -6.91 -12.02 -17.70
CA GLY A 118 -6.44 -13.03 -16.77
C GLY A 118 -7.03 -14.45 -16.95
N LEU A 119 -7.88 -14.68 -17.95
CA LEU A 119 -8.25 -16.02 -18.40
C LEU A 119 -7.42 -16.41 -19.61
N ALA A 120 -6.82 -17.59 -19.58
CA ALA A 120 -6.12 -18.14 -20.73
C ALA A 120 -7.05 -19.00 -21.60
N ASP A 121 -6.77 -19.05 -22.90
CA ASP A 121 -7.40 -19.99 -23.83
C ASP A 121 -6.94 -21.45 -23.58
N ASP A 122 -5.80 -21.64 -22.89
CA ASP A 122 -5.36 -22.93 -22.39
C ASP A 122 -5.61 -23.05 -20.88
N PRO A 123 -6.46 -24.00 -20.42
CA PRO A 123 -6.78 -24.18 -19.01
C PRO A 123 -5.56 -24.47 -18.11
N ARG A 124 -4.49 -25.06 -18.66
CA ARG A 124 -3.25 -25.36 -17.93
C ARG A 124 -2.59 -24.07 -17.44
N LEU A 125 -2.79 -22.97 -18.13
CA LEU A 125 -2.22 -21.66 -17.78
C LEU A 125 -3.10 -20.82 -16.84
N ALA A 126 -4.21 -21.33 -16.34
CA ALA A 126 -5.19 -20.55 -15.59
C ALA A 126 -4.58 -19.74 -14.42
N ILE A 127 -3.67 -20.36 -13.64
CA ILE A 127 -3.01 -19.69 -12.50
C ILE A 127 -1.96 -18.69 -13.01
N ALA A 128 -1.17 -19.07 -14.01
CA ALA A 128 -0.14 -18.21 -14.60
C ALA A 128 -0.77 -17.00 -15.31
N ALA A 129 -1.85 -17.21 -16.07
CA ALA A 129 -2.58 -16.15 -16.77
C ALA A 129 -3.13 -15.10 -15.81
N ARG A 130 -3.72 -15.54 -14.70
CA ARG A 130 -4.18 -14.64 -13.65
C ARG A 130 -3.02 -13.82 -13.10
N ARG A 131 -1.87 -14.45 -12.81
CA ARG A 131 -0.70 -13.76 -12.28
C ARG A 131 -0.08 -12.78 -13.29
N ILE A 132 -0.04 -13.14 -14.57
CA ILE A 132 0.41 -12.25 -15.64
C ILE A 132 -0.50 -11.02 -15.73
N PHE A 133 -1.82 -11.20 -15.67
CA PHE A 133 -2.76 -10.08 -15.69
C PHE A 133 -2.68 -9.22 -14.41
N GLU A 134 -2.31 -9.79 -13.29
CA GLU A 134 -2.04 -9.04 -12.06
C GLU A 134 -0.79 -8.14 -12.17
N LEU A 135 0.22 -8.61 -12.90
CA LEU A 135 1.45 -7.86 -13.14
C LEU A 135 1.27 -6.82 -14.25
N PHE A 136 0.65 -7.24 -15.36
CA PHE A 136 0.45 -6.40 -16.54
C PHE A 136 -1.05 -6.31 -16.81
N ARG A 137 -1.67 -5.27 -16.31
CA ARG A 137 -3.11 -5.03 -16.48
C ARG A 137 -3.46 -4.67 -17.93
N CYS A 138 -3.12 -5.57 -18.85
CA CYS A 138 -3.45 -5.46 -20.25
C CYS A 138 -4.56 -6.44 -20.62
N PRO A 139 -5.65 -5.98 -21.26
CA PRO A 139 -6.83 -6.78 -21.58
C PRO A 139 -6.55 -8.02 -22.41
N LEU A 140 -5.66 -7.89 -23.38
CA LEU A 140 -5.36 -8.89 -24.40
C LEU A 140 -3.84 -9.07 -24.48
N LEU A 141 -3.35 -10.26 -24.16
CA LEU A 141 -1.93 -10.60 -24.19
C LEU A 141 -1.71 -11.92 -24.92
N ALA A 142 -0.74 -11.95 -25.83
CA ALA A 142 -0.14 -13.19 -26.30
C ALA A 142 1.08 -13.51 -25.43
N VAL A 143 1.20 -14.77 -25.04
CA VAL A 143 2.32 -15.26 -24.23
C VAL A 143 2.98 -16.41 -24.97
N GLU A 144 4.26 -16.26 -25.25
CA GLU A 144 5.08 -17.33 -25.83
C GLU A 144 5.86 -18.04 -24.74
N LEU A 145 5.76 -19.36 -24.72
CA LEU A 145 6.41 -20.26 -23.80
C LEU A 145 7.43 -21.09 -24.53
N LYS A 146 8.61 -21.21 -23.96
CA LYS A 146 9.71 -22.02 -24.50
C LYS A 146 10.25 -22.96 -23.46
N HIS A 147 10.55 -24.18 -23.89
CA HIS A 147 11.21 -25.19 -23.07
C HIS A 147 12.72 -25.15 -23.32
N LYS A 148 13.50 -24.79 -22.28
CA LYS A 148 14.97 -24.88 -22.25
C LYS A 148 15.39 -25.51 -20.92
N GLY A 149 15.23 -26.83 -20.80
CA GLY A 149 15.41 -27.55 -19.54
C GLY A 149 14.26 -27.35 -18.55
N SER A 150 13.48 -26.26 -18.69
CA SER A 150 12.22 -26.00 -18.00
C SER A 150 11.37 -25.03 -18.82
N TRP A 151 10.05 -25.03 -18.60
CA TRP A 151 9.16 -24.06 -19.21
C TRP A 151 9.37 -22.66 -18.64
N ALA A 152 9.52 -21.70 -19.52
CA ALA A 152 9.63 -20.28 -19.18
C ALA A 152 8.94 -19.41 -20.23
N ILE A 153 8.51 -18.22 -19.82
CA ILE A 153 7.98 -17.21 -20.71
C ILE A 153 9.14 -16.62 -21.53
N GLU A 154 9.01 -16.66 -22.85
CA GLU A 154 9.94 -16.03 -23.79
C GLU A 154 9.51 -14.60 -24.14
N SER A 155 8.20 -14.39 -24.41
CA SER A 155 7.63 -13.07 -24.67
C SER A 155 6.22 -12.93 -24.08
N ILE A 156 5.85 -11.69 -23.76
CA ILE A 156 4.49 -11.26 -23.50
C ILE A 156 4.27 -10.01 -24.34
N GLU A 157 3.27 -10.06 -25.21
CA GLU A 157 2.97 -8.96 -26.12
C GLU A 157 1.48 -8.63 -26.10
N PRO A 158 1.09 -7.34 -26.11
CA PRO A 158 -0.30 -6.97 -26.29
C PRO A 158 -0.75 -7.34 -27.72
N ILE A 159 -1.95 -7.87 -27.82
CA ILE A 159 -2.55 -8.20 -29.11
C ILE A 159 -3.79 -7.35 -29.38
N SER A 160 -4.09 -7.17 -30.67
CA SER A 160 -5.29 -6.49 -31.12
C SER A 160 -6.53 -7.34 -30.91
N ILE A 161 -7.66 -6.69 -30.64
CA ILE A 161 -8.97 -7.36 -30.60
C ILE A 161 -9.30 -8.08 -31.91
N ARG A 162 -8.73 -7.66 -33.03
CA ARG A 162 -8.91 -8.30 -34.35
C ARG A 162 -8.16 -9.63 -34.46
N GLU A 163 -7.15 -9.84 -33.65
CA GLU A 163 -6.36 -11.08 -33.61
C GLU A 163 -7.05 -12.16 -32.78
N VAL A 164 -8.16 -11.82 -32.10
CA VAL A 164 -8.98 -12.79 -31.38
C VAL A 164 -9.67 -13.72 -32.39
N ARG A 165 -9.22 -14.97 -32.41
CA ARG A 165 -9.72 -16.01 -33.31
C ARG A 165 -11.18 -16.37 -33.03
N ALA A 166 -11.87 -16.95 -34.00
CA ALA A 166 -13.30 -17.26 -33.88
C ALA A 166 -13.58 -18.16 -32.67
N GLU A 167 -12.75 -19.16 -32.43
CA GLU A 167 -12.84 -20.09 -31.31
C GLU A 167 -12.56 -19.44 -29.94
N GLN A 168 -11.84 -18.33 -29.91
CA GLN A 168 -11.51 -17.59 -28.68
C GLN A 168 -12.56 -16.53 -28.30
N ARG A 169 -13.50 -16.23 -29.20
CA ARG A 169 -14.50 -15.16 -28.99
C ARG A 169 -15.38 -15.38 -27.77
N GLN A 170 -15.73 -16.63 -27.50
CA GLN A 170 -16.53 -16.96 -26.32
C GLN A 170 -15.73 -16.74 -25.03
N ILE A 171 -14.49 -17.23 -24.96
CA ILE A 171 -13.60 -17.04 -23.79
C ILE A 171 -13.35 -15.55 -23.54
N PHE A 172 -13.13 -14.77 -24.61
CA PHE A 172 -12.99 -13.32 -24.49
C PHE A 172 -14.26 -12.68 -23.89
N ALA A 173 -15.45 -13.05 -24.39
CA ALA A 173 -16.72 -12.52 -23.88
C ALA A 173 -16.90 -12.86 -22.39
N GLU A 174 -16.66 -14.11 -22.01
CA GLU A 174 -16.72 -14.56 -20.62
C GLU A 174 -15.70 -13.82 -19.72
N ALA A 175 -14.47 -13.63 -20.20
CA ALA A 175 -13.44 -12.92 -19.49
C ALA A 175 -13.79 -11.44 -19.28
N LEU A 176 -14.29 -10.78 -20.35
CA LEU A 176 -14.75 -9.40 -20.30
C LEU A 176 -15.96 -9.26 -19.36
N ASP A 177 -16.93 -10.17 -19.43
CA ASP A 177 -18.09 -10.16 -18.55
C ASP A 177 -17.67 -10.39 -17.10
N ARG A 178 -16.81 -11.35 -16.82
CA ARG A 178 -16.28 -11.59 -15.48
C ARG A 178 -15.53 -10.38 -14.95
N TYR A 179 -14.67 -9.76 -15.76
CA TYR A 179 -13.92 -8.57 -15.39
C TYR A 179 -14.83 -7.38 -15.10
N THR A 180 -15.90 -7.23 -15.89
CA THR A 180 -16.87 -6.13 -15.74
C THR A 180 -17.95 -6.44 -14.70
N GLN A 181 -18.42 -7.69 -14.57
CA GLN A 181 -19.46 -8.11 -13.60
C GLN A 181 -18.94 -8.23 -12.17
N ALA A 182 -17.65 -8.43 -11.94
CA ALA A 182 -17.08 -8.34 -10.59
C ALA A 182 -17.39 -7.00 -9.91
N ALA A 183 -17.69 -5.96 -10.71
CA ALA A 183 -18.17 -4.66 -10.28
C ALA A 183 -19.71 -4.53 -10.18
N TRP A 184 -20.48 -5.55 -10.57
CA TRP A 184 -21.94 -5.44 -10.81
C TRP A 184 -22.82 -6.36 -9.97
N ARG A 185 -22.26 -7.12 -9.01
CA ARG A 185 -23.04 -8.09 -8.22
C ARG A 185 -24.01 -7.52 -7.20
N THR A 186 -24.39 -6.25 -7.30
CA THR A 186 -25.51 -5.73 -6.51
C THR A 186 -26.43 -4.88 -7.39
N GLN A 187 -27.41 -5.50 -8.07
CA GLN A 187 -28.66 -4.82 -8.35
C GLN A 187 -29.35 -4.53 -7.00
N ARG A 188 -28.95 -3.45 -6.37
CA ARG A 188 -29.71 -2.80 -5.32
C ARG A 188 -30.39 -1.58 -5.94
N THR A 189 -31.65 -1.38 -5.64
CA THR A 189 -32.48 -0.19 -5.88
C THR A 189 -31.97 1.07 -5.12
N VAL A 190 -30.65 1.18 -4.96
CA VAL A 190 -29.95 2.30 -4.33
C VAL A 190 -29.22 3.07 -5.44
N PRO A 191 -29.19 4.41 -5.41
CA PRO A 191 -28.41 5.21 -6.36
C PRO A 191 -27.00 4.63 -6.52
N PRO A 192 -26.44 4.61 -7.73
CA PRO A 192 -25.11 4.02 -7.97
C PRO A 192 -24.09 4.64 -7.05
N ALA A 193 -23.37 3.79 -6.34
CA ALA A 193 -22.31 4.23 -5.42
C ALA A 193 -21.30 5.10 -6.17
N ARG A 194 -20.94 6.24 -5.56
CA ARG A 194 -19.98 7.17 -6.15
C ARG A 194 -18.56 6.60 -6.14
N TRP A 195 -18.25 5.83 -5.09
CA TRP A 195 -16.92 5.26 -4.84
C TRP A 195 -17.03 3.78 -4.44
N SER A 196 -16.00 3.00 -4.78
CA SER A 196 -15.85 1.64 -4.26
C SER A 196 -14.64 1.58 -3.33
N ILE A 197 -14.86 1.09 -2.11
CA ILE A 197 -13.83 0.96 -1.08
C ILE A 197 -13.62 -0.52 -0.80
N ALA A 198 -12.38 -0.98 -0.90
CA ALA A 198 -12.01 -2.31 -0.46
C ALA A 198 -11.65 -2.27 1.03
N ILE A 199 -12.20 -3.18 1.84
CA ILE A 199 -11.73 -3.45 3.19
C ILE A 199 -10.99 -4.79 3.16
N LEU A 200 -9.66 -4.74 3.36
CA LEU A 200 -8.85 -5.96 3.47
C LEU A 200 -8.97 -6.53 4.86
N HIS A 201 -9.48 -7.76 4.97
CA HIS A 201 -9.59 -8.45 6.25
C HIS A 201 -9.44 -9.96 6.11
N ASP A 202 -8.90 -10.64 7.13
CA ASP A 202 -8.89 -12.09 7.23
C ASP A 202 -9.92 -12.54 8.28
N PRO A 203 -11.03 -13.20 7.89
CA PRO A 203 -12.04 -13.69 8.82
C PRO A 203 -11.51 -14.79 9.75
N LYS A 204 -10.30 -15.31 9.52
CA LYS A 204 -9.66 -16.35 10.34
C LYS A 204 -8.58 -15.80 11.28
N GLU A 205 -8.31 -14.52 11.22
CA GLU A 205 -7.33 -13.89 12.10
C GLU A 205 -7.79 -14.01 13.56
N LYS A 206 -6.90 -14.45 14.44
CA LYS A 206 -7.24 -14.71 15.86
C LYS A 206 -7.44 -13.43 16.68
N LEU A 207 -6.66 -12.40 16.35
CA LEU A 207 -6.69 -11.08 17.01
C LEU A 207 -6.76 -10.01 15.92
N PRO A 208 -7.89 -9.88 15.21
CA PRO A 208 -8.00 -8.89 14.15
C PRO A 208 -8.11 -7.48 14.75
N PRO A 209 -7.66 -6.44 14.05
CA PRO A 209 -7.80 -5.06 14.50
C PRO A 209 -9.27 -4.57 14.51
N SER A 210 -10.21 -5.37 14.00
CA SER A 210 -11.66 -5.13 14.11
C SER A 210 -12.42 -6.43 14.23
N ASN A 211 -13.30 -6.51 15.23
CA ASN A 211 -14.23 -7.62 15.34
C ASN A 211 -15.30 -7.61 14.22
N ALA A 212 -15.97 -8.73 14.00
CA ALA A 212 -16.94 -8.88 12.91
C ALA A 212 -18.04 -7.80 12.92
N LYS A 213 -18.51 -7.39 14.10
CA LYS A 213 -19.53 -6.33 14.25
C LYS A 213 -18.99 -4.97 13.81
N ALA A 214 -17.72 -4.67 14.05
CA ALA A 214 -17.08 -3.45 13.60
C ALA A 214 -16.95 -3.44 12.06
N ILE A 215 -16.57 -4.56 11.47
CA ILE A 215 -16.52 -4.70 9.99
C ILE A 215 -17.91 -4.45 9.38
N GLU A 216 -18.98 -5.06 9.95
CA GLU A 216 -20.36 -4.82 9.49
C GLU A 216 -20.75 -3.32 9.59
N ARG A 217 -20.31 -2.64 10.66
CA ARG A 217 -20.57 -1.19 10.83
C ARG A 217 -19.80 -0.35 9.82
N PHE A 218 -18.57 -0.71 9.49
CA PHE A 218 -17.82 -0.06 8.40
C PHE A 218 -18.55 -0.20 7.06
N VAL A 219 -19.02 -1.40 6.72
CA VAL A 219 -19.80 -1.63 5.49
C VAL A 219 -21.06 -0.76 5.47
N ARG A 220 -21.78 -0.71 6.59
CA ARG A 220 -22.99 0.13 6.71
C ARG A 220 -22.68 1.63 6.61
N ALA A 221 -21.61 2.10 7.25
CA ALA A 221 -21.17 3.48 7.19
C ALA A 221 -20.78 3.88 5.76
N GLY A 222 -20.10 3.00 5.01
CA GLY A 222 -19.80 3.22 3.61
C GLY A 222 -21.05 3.39 2.74
N ALA A 223 -22.06 2.52 2.94
CA ALA A 223 -23.33 2.65 2.24
C ALA A 223 -24.04 3.99 2.54
N GLN A 224 -23.98 4.46 3.80
CA GLN A 224 -24.54 5.78 4.18
C GLN A 224 -23.80 6.96 3.50
N LEU A 225 -22.50 6.78 3.22
CA LEU A 225 -21.69 7.77 2.49
C LEU A 225 -21.81 7.64 0.95
N GLY A 226 -22.71 6.77 0.46
CA GLY A 226 -22.87 6.52 -0.98
C GLY A 226 -21.70 5.77 -1.59
N CYS A 227 -20.98 4.98 -0.79
CA CYS A 227 -19.89 4.13 -1.24
C CYS A 227 -20.35 2.67 -1.33
N ASP A 228 -19.81 1.95 -2.30
CA ASP A 228 -19.84 0.48 -2.33
C ASP A 228 -18.62 -0.04 -1.55
N VAL A 229 -18.86 -0.92 -0.58
CA VAL A 229 -17.80 -1.44 0.28
C VAL A 229 -17.73 -2.94 0.13
N ASP A 230 -16.62 -3.41 -0.42
CA ASP A 230 -16.34 -4.83 -0.60
C ASP A 230 -15.31 -5.32 0.44
N LEU A 231 -15.64 -6.45 1.07
CA LEU A 231 -14.68 -7.17 1.92
C LEU A 231 -13.79 -8.03 1.02
N ILE A 232 -12.49 -7.77 1.08
CA ILE A 232 -11.49 -8.51 0.31
C ILE A 232 -10.49 -9.21 1.22
N THR A 233 -9.86 -10.24 0.69
CA THR A 233 -8.84 -11.03 1.37
C THR A 233 -7.51 -10.98 0.63
N ARG A 234 -6.48 -11.60 1.16
CA ARG A 234 -5.18 -11.75 0.47
C ARG A 234 -5.28 -12.35 -0.93
N ALA A 235 -6.32 -13.16 -1.21
CA ALA A 235 -6.53 -13.77 -2.53
C ALA A 235 -6.97 -12.74 -3.58
N ASP A 236 -7.46 -11.58 -3.16
CA ASP A 236 -7.97 -10.52 -4.02
C ASP A 236 -6.91 -9.47 -4.40
N TYR A 237 -5.62 -9.75 -4.15
CA TYR A 237 -4.52 -8.83 -4.48
C TYR A 237 -4.55 -8.34 -5.93
N GLY A 238 -4.89 -9.24 -6.87
CA GLY A 238 -5.05 -8.90 -8.28
C GLY A 238 -6.18 -7.95 -8.57
N ARG A 239 -7.26 -8.01 -7.79
CA ARG A 239 -8.47 -7.19 -7.96
C ARG A 239 -8.37 -5.80 -7.35
N LEU A 240 -7.29 -5.50 -6.61
CA LEU A 240 -7.19 -4.24 -5.87
C LEU A 240 -7.44 -2.99 -6.73
N ALA A 241 -6.98 -2.97 -7.98
CA ALA A 241 -7.21 -1.85 -8.89
C ALA A 241 -8.67 -1.64 -9.34
N GLU A 242 -9.58 -2.59 -9.02
CA GLU A 242 -11.01 -2.42 -9.27
C GLU A 242 -11.64 -1.40 -8.30
N PHE A 243 -10.97 -1.12 -7.18
CA PHE A 243 -11.45 -0.23 -6.12
C PHE A 243 -10.85 1.18 -6.24
N ASP A 244 -11.50 2.13 -5.59
CA ASP A 244 -11.04 3.52 -5.54
C ASP A 244 -10.19 3.81 -4.32
N ALA A 245 -10.43 3.12 -3.20
CA ALA A 245 -9.68 3.25 -1.97
C ALA A 245 -9.51 1.90 -1.28
N LEU A 246 -8.48 1.78 -0.44
CA LEU A 246 -8.20 0.61 0.38
C LEU A 246 -8.23 0.99 1.86
N PHE A 247 -8.93 0.20 2.66
CA PHE A 247 -8.87 0.22 4.11
C PHE A 247 -8.36 -1.13 4.62
N ILE A 248 -7.23 -1.13 5.34
CA ILE A 248 -6.62 -2.36 5.87
C ILE A 248 -7.18 -2.61 7.27
N ARG A 249 -7.74 -3.80 7.49
CA ARG A 249 -8.25 -4.29 8.78
C ARG A 249 -7.75 -5.71 9.06
N GLU A 250 -6.47 -5.95 8.77
CA GLU A 250 -5.67 -7.10 9.18
C GLU A 250 -4.41 -6.60 9.86
N THR A 251 -3.81 -7.39 10.74
CA THR A 251 -2.53 -7.05 11.36
C THR A 251 -1.46 -6.76 10.30
N THR A 252 -0.81 -5.63 10.44
CA THR A 252 0.21 -5.13 9.51
C THR A 252 1.60 -5.59 9.95
N ALA A 253 2.42 -6.00 8.97
CA ALA A 253 3.85 -6.25 9.16
C ALA A 253 4.58 -6.06 7.82
N LEU A 254 5.87 -5.75 7.86
CA LEU A 254 6.66 -5.41 6.65
C LEU A 254 6.87 -6.61 5.73
N ASP A 255 6.96 -7.81 6.25
CA ASP A 255 7.10 -9.06 5.51
C ASP A 255 5.75 -9.71 5.12
N HIS A 256 4.62 -9.05 5.48
CA HIS A 256 3.28 -9.56 5.30
C HIS A 256 2.61 -9.05 4.01
N HIS A 257 1.55 -9.74 3.57
CA HIS A 257 0.78 -9.31 2.39
C HIS A 257 0.12 -7.94 2.58
N THR A 258 -0.25 -7.56 3.79
CA THR A 258 -0.86 -6.24 4.10
C THR A 258 0.02 -5.09 3.64
N TYR A 259 1.32 -5.15 3.88
CA TYR A 259 2.28 -4.17 3.39
C TYR A 259 2.36 -4.14 1.84
N ARG A 260 2.26 -5.31 1.20
CA ARG A 260 2.24 -5.40 -0.28
C ARG A 260 0.97 -4.76 -0.85
N PHE A 261 -0.20 -4.96 -0.20
CA PHE A 261 -1.45 -4.27 -0.56
C PHE A 261 -1.33 -2.76 -0.44
N ALA A 262 -0.80 -2.27 0.69
CA ALA A 262 -0.57 -0.83 0.91
C ALA A 262 0.34 -0.24 -0.17
N ARG A 263 1.47 -0.91 -0.49
CA ARG A 263 2.39 -0.48 -1.54
C ARG A 263 1.74 -0.46 -2.93
N LYS A 264 0.95 -1.48 -3.25
CA LYS A 264 0.24 -1.53 -4.53
C LYS A 264 -0.79 -0.40 -4.63
N ALA A 265 -1.57 -0.16 -3.56
CA ALA A 265 -2.51 0.95 -3.52
C ALA A 265 -1.80 2.31 -3.73
N GLU A 266 -0.67 2.53 -3.05
CA GLU A 266 0.13 3.75 -3.20
C GLU A 266 0.67 3.90 -4.63
N SER A 267 1.23 2.83 -5.24
CA SER A 267 1.75 2.88 -6.62
C SER A 267 0.67 3.16 -7.65
N GLU A 268 -0.57 2.73 -7.42
CA GLU A 268 -1.73 3.04 -8.26
C GLU A 268 -2.37 4.40 -7.89
N GLY A 269 -1.73 5.17 -6.98
CA GLY A 269 -2.26 6.44 -6.48
C GLY A 269 -3.59 6.31 -5.74
N MET A 270 -3.94 5.12 -5.27
CA MET A 270 -5.16 4.84 -4.53
C MET A 270 -5.01 5.31 -3.08
N PRO A 271 -5.95 6.10 -2.53
CA PRO A 271 -5.96 6.38 -1.11
C PRO A 271 -6.00 5.08 -0.29
N VAL A 272 -5.12 4.97 0.68
CA VAL A 272 -5.05 3.83 1.58
C VAL A 272 -4.92 4.29 3.03
N ILE A 273 -5.55 3.60 3.94
CA ILE A 273 -5.39 3.67 5.37
C ILE A 273 -5.01 2.24 5.85
N ASP A 274 -3.78 1.99 6.37
CA ASP A 274 -2.71 2.98 6.43
C ASP A 274 -1.72 2.76 5.28
N ASP A 275 -0.99 3.83 4.95
CA ASP A 275 -0.02 3.85 3.86
C ASP A 275 1.28 3.10 4.23
N PRO A 276 2.12 2.69 3.23
CA PRO A 276 3.31 1.90 3.49
C PRO A 276 4.33 2.58 4.40
N ARG A 277 4.42 3.90 4.37
CA ARG A 277 5.36 4.66 5.23
C ARG A 277 4.88 4.65 6.67
N SER A 278 3.57 4.75 6.89
CA SER A 278 2.96 4.64 8.22
C SER A 278 3.20 3.26 8.81
N ILE A 279 2.96 2.19 8.04
CA ILE A 279 3.24 0.82 8.46
C ILE A 279 4.72 0.67 8.87
N LEU A 280 5.66 1.13 8.04
CA LEU A 280 7.10 1.04 8.32
C LEU A 280 7.48 1.77 9.61
N LYS A 281 6.95 2.97 9.83
CA LYS A 281 7.28 3.80 10.99
C LYS A 281 6.72 3.24 12.29
N CYS A 282 5.54 2.63 12.24
CA CYS A 282 4.86 2.12 13.43
C CYS A 282 5.35 0.72 13.81
N THR A 283 5.54 -0.19 12.84
CA THR A 283 5.97 -1.56 13.13
C THR A 283 7.38 -1.64 13.69
N ASN A 284 8.27 -0.72 13.30
CA ASN A 284 9.65 -0.74 13.77
C ASN A 284 9.86 0.16 15.01
N LYS A 285 9.96 -0.47 16.17
CA LYS A 285 10.10 0.23 17.47
C LYS A 285 11.38 1.06 17.60
N ILE A 286 12.48 0.69 16.89
CA ILE A 286 13.71 1.49 16.87
C ILE A 286 13.44 2.78 16.11
N TYR A 287 12.81 2.70 14.94
CA TYR A 287 12.46 3.89 14.17
C TYR A 287 11.55 4.84 14.97
N LEU A 288 10.54 4.28 15.62
CA LEU A 288 9.61 5.06 16.43
C LEU A 288 10.33 5.76 17.61
N ALA A 289 11.18 5.04 18.34
CA ALA A 289 11.94 5.62 19.46
C ALA A 289 12.82 6.79 19.00
N GLU A 290 13.55 6.62 17.91
CA GLU A 290 14.39 7.67 17.33
C GLU A 290 13.54 8.87 16.87
N LEU A 291 12.42 8.61 16.20
CA LEU A 291 11.51 9.66 15.73
C LEU A 291 10.95 10.51 16.88
N LEU A 292 10.49 9.87 17.95
CA LEU A 292 9.94 10.55 19.12
C LEU A 292 11.02 11.39 19.84
N GLN A 293 12.22 10.84 20.03
CA GLN A 293 13.35 11.53 20.67
C GLN A 293 13.81 12.73 19.84
N ALA A 294 14.03 12.56 18.54
CA ALA A 294 14.45 13.63 17.64
C ALA A 294 13.46 14.80 17.57
N ASN A 295 12.17 14.56 17.86
CA ASN A 295 11.13 15.56 17.89
C ASN A 295 10.70 16.01 19.30
N ASN A 296 11.45 15.65 20.32
CA ASN A 296 11.21 15.99 21.72
C ASN A 296 9.79 15.63 22.19
N VAL A 297 9.23 14.50 21.71
CA VAL A 297 7.98 13.93 22.23
C VAL A 297 8.31 13.15 23.49
N PRO A 298 7.64 13.41 24.63
CA PRO A 298 7.88 12.67 25.85
C PRO A 298 7.68 11.17 25.66
N CYS A 299 8.71 10.39 25.90
CA CYS A 299 8.70 8.92 25.87
C CYS A 299 9.53 8.39 27.05
N PRO A 300 9.32 7.15 27.49
CA PRO A 300 10.15 6.56 28.53
C PRO A 300 11.63 6.55 28.11
N ARG A 301 12.55 6.65 29.07
CA ARG A 301 13.99 6.55 28.77
C ARG A 301 14.25 5.27 27.99
N THR A 302 14.87 5.39 26.83
CA THR A 302 15.01 4.31 25.86
C THR A 302 16.44 4.21 25.38
N LEU A 303 16.99 2.99 25.36
CA LEU A 303 18.30 2.67 24.81
C LEU A 303 18.13 1.71 23.64
N ILE A 304 18.84 1.97 22.54
CA ILE A 304 18.97 1.07 21.40
C ILE A 304 20.35 0.42 21.52
N LEU A 305 20.41 -0.89 21.63
CA LEU A 305 21.61 -1.61 22.05
C LEU A 305 21.88 -2.83 21.17
N ASP A 306 23.16 -3.03 20.88
CA ASP A 306 23.70 -4.29 20.39
C ASP A 306 24.10 -5.21 21.58
N ARG A 307 24.47 -6.45 21.28
CA ARG A 307 24.89 -7.45 22.28
C ARG A 307 26.05 -6.97 23.16
N ARG A 308 26.98 -6.17 22.61
CA ARG A 308 28.17 -5.71 23.34
C ARG A 308 27.87 -4.63 24.37
N ARG A 309 26.75 -3.92 24.18
CA ARG A 309 26.41 -2.74 25.00
C ARG A 309 25.31 -3.01 26.02
N ILE A 310 24.90 -4.27 26.20
CA ILE A 310 23.79 -4.66 27.08
C ILE A 310 23.99 -4.21 28.53
N GLY A 311 25.23 -4.19 29.04
CA GLY A 311 25.58 -3.71 30.40
C GLY A 311 25.24 -2.22 30.64
N ARG A 312 24.86 -1.46 29.61
CA ARG A 312 24.38 -0.08 29.78
C ARG A 312 22.97 -0.05 30.41
N ILE A 313 22.18 -1.12 30.25
CA ILE A 313 20.79 -1.18 30.80
C ILE A 313 20.84 -0.94 32.31
N GLU A 314 21.62 -1.71 33.03
CA GLU A 314 21.72 -1.60 34.50
C GLU A 314 22.19 -0.20 34.93
N ARG A 315 23.20 0.34 34.27
CA ARG A 315 23.81 1.64 34.65
C ARG A 315 22.89 2.83 34.33
N GLU A 316 22.13 2.78 33.24
CA GLU A 316 21.42 3.95 32.73
C GLU A 316 19.92 3.88 32.96
N LEU A 317 19.32 2.69 32.99
CA LEU A 317 17.87 2.49 33.22
C LEU A 317 17.60 1.91 34.59
N GLY A 318 18.45 0.98 35.07
CA GLY A 318 18.20 0.20 36.29
C GLY A 318 17.14 -0.89 36.08
N PHE A 319 16.62 -1.43 37.17
CA PHE A 319 15.60 -2.47 37.18
C PHE A 319 14.37 -2.05 37.99
N PRO A 320 13.16 -2.50 37.66
CA PRO A 320 12.85 -3.31 36.48
C PRO A 320 12.99 -2.54 35.17
N THR A 321 13.33 -3.26 34.09
CA THR A 321 13.47 -2.70 32.73
C THR A 321 12.66 -3.50 31.72
N VAL A 322 12.18 -2.86 30.64
CA VAL A 322 11.44 -3.52 29.57
C VAL A 322 12.35 -3.68 28.36
N ILE A 323 12.50 -4.92 27.90
CA ILE A 323 13.26 -5.27 26.70
C ILE A 323 12.27 -5.59 25.60
N LYS A 324 12.44 -4.98 24.42
CA LYS A 324 11.57 -5.17 23.26
C LYS A 324 12.38 -5.57 22.04
N ILE A 325 11.88 -6.51 21.24
CA ILE A 325 12.37 -6.75 19.89
C ILE A 325 11.94 -5.58 18.99
N PRO A 326 12.72 -5.23 17.96
CA PRO A 326 12.42 -4.10 17.08
C PRO A 326 11.11 -4.22 16.34
N ASP A 327 10.77 -5.42 15.89
CA ASP A 327 9.56 -5.72 15.14
C ASP A 327 8.69 -6.72 15.91
N GLY A 328 7.40 -6.44 16.01
CA GLY A 328 6.44 -7.28 16.73
C GLY A 328 5.22 -6.51 17.18
N SER A 329 4.06 -7.16 17.14
CA SER A 329 2.75 -6.64 17.55
C SER A 329 2.16 -7.43 18.71
N PHE A 330 1.10 -6.91 19.33
CA PHE A 330 0.34 -7.56 20.42
C PHE A 330 1.21 -8.02 21.59
N SER A 331 2.11 -7.17 22.08
CA SER A 331 3.01 -7.47 23.20
C SER A 331 3.94 -8.68 23.00
N ARG A 332 3.97 -9.27 21.80
CA ARG A 332 4.91 -10.33 21.47
C ARG A 332 6.31 -9.75 21.36
N GLY A 333 7.28 -10.42 22.00
CA GLY A 333 8.67 -9.93 22.04
C GLY A 333 8.87 -8.73 22.96
N VAL A 334 8.01 -8.53 23.95
CA VAL A 334 8.14 -7.53 25.02
C VAL A 334 8.31 -8.25 26.35
N PHE A 335 9.45 -8.06 26.99
CA PHE A 335 9.86 -8.76 28.21
C PHE A 335 10.19 -7.76 29.31
N LYS A 336 9.89 -8.11 30.56
CA LYS A 336 10.30 -7.34 31.74
C LYS A 336 11.41 -8.10 32.47
N ALA A 337 12.54 -7.47 32.66
CA ALA A 337 13.65 -7.97 33.47
C ALA A 337 13.64 -7.28 34.84
N MET A 338 13.64 -8.08 35.90
CA MET A 338 13.63 -7.60 37.28
C MET A 338 15.04 -7.38 37.83
N ASN A 339 16.05 -7.99 37.19
CA ASN A 339 17.46 -7.96 37.60
C ASN A 339 18.38 -8.25 36.42
N ALA A 340 19.70 -8.15 36.65
CA ALA A 340 20.71 -8.34 35.62
C ALA A 340 20.77 -9.78 35.07
N ALA A 341 20.46 -10.79 35.87
CA ALA A 341 20.44 -12.18 35.40
C ALA A 341 19.30 -12.41 34.40
N GLU A 342 18.06 -12.01 34.78
CA GLU A 342 16.90 -12.10 33.86
C GLU A 342 17.12 -11.28 32.57
N MET A 343 17.73 -10.09 32.69
CA MET A 343 18.10 -9.26 31.53
C MET A 343 19.02 -10.02 30.58
N THR A 344 20.04 -10.69 31.12
CA THR A 344 21.00 -11.45 30.30
C THR A 344 20.30 -12.62 29.60
N ASP A 345 19.49 -13.39 30.31
CA ASP A 345 18.74 -14.51 29.74
C ASP A 345 17.77 -14.08 28.64
N ILE A 346 17.07 -12.96 28.84
CA ILE A 346 16.17 -12.39 27.84
C ILE A 346 16.99 -11.96 26.61
N ALA A 347 18.07 -11.23 26.82
CA ALA A 347 18.90 -10.71 25.76
C ALA A 347 19.55 -11.83 24.93
N GLU A 348 20.06 -12.89 25.55
CA GLU A 348 20.61 -14.05 24.85
C GLU A 348 19.59 -14.72 23.94
N ARG A 349 18.34 -14.78 24.35
CA ARG A 349 17.24 -15.31 23.52
C ARG A 349 16.94 -14.39 22.35
N VAL A 350 16.77 -13.10 22.62
CA VAL A 350 16.33 -12.12 21.62
C VAL A 350 17.40 -11.86 20.57
N PHE A 351 18.68 -11.82 20.95
CA PHE A 351 19.79 -11.66 20.02
C PHE A 351 20.08 -12.87 19.10
N LYS A 352 19.26 -13.91 19.16
CA LYS A 352 19.29 -14.98 18.15
C LYS A 352 18.63 -14.54 16.84
N ASP A 353 17.64 -13.63 16.96
CA ASP A 353 16.76 -13.24 15.85
C ASP A 353 16.98 -11.80 15.39
N THR A 354 17.72 -10.99 16.13
CA THR A 354 17.97 -9.57 15.80
C THR A 354 19.33 -9.10 16.31
N ASP A 355 19.96 -8.16 15.59
CA ASP A 355 21.23 -7.54 15.99
C ASP A 355 21.05 -6.41 17.00
N LEU A 356 19.85 -5.85 17.11
CA LEU A 356 19.53 -4.73 18.00
C LEU A 356 18.30 -5.06 18.85
N ILE A 357 18.31 -4.54 20.08
CA ILE A 357 17.16 -4.55 20.98
C ILE A 357 16.85 -3.14 21.47
N ILE A 358 15.63 -2.95 21.95
CA ILE A 358 15.24 -1.75 22.69
C ILE A 358 15.13 -2.12 24.15
N ALA A 359 15.84 -1.36 25.00
CA ALA A 359 15.63 -1.38 26.44
C ALA A 359 14.99 -0.06 26.88
N GLN A 360 13.93 -0.16 27.69
CA GLN A 360 13.13 0.98 28.07
C GLN A 360 12.84 0.94 29.57
N GLU A 361 12.88 2.10 30.24
CA GLU A 361 12.51 2.17 31.67
C GLU A 361 11.11 1.62 31.88
N TYR A 362 10.92 0.86 32.96
CA TYR A 362 9.62 0.35 33.33
C TYR A 362 8.80 1.44 34.02
N MET A 363 7.59 1.66 33.54
CA MET A 363 6.63 2.61 34.11
C MET A 363 5.39 1.84 34.57
N ALA A 364 5.19 1.73 35.87
CA ALA A 364 4.02 1.06 36.44
C ALA A 364 2.79 1.97 36.33
N THR A 365 1.73 1.45 35.72
CA THR A 365 0.43 2.10 35.61
C THR A 365 -0.68 1.05 35.78
N SER A 366 -1.84 1.45 36.26
CA SER A 366 -3.00 0.56 36.36
C SER A 366 -3.78 0.44 35.05
N PHE A 367 -3.57 1.38 34.13
CA PHE A 367 -4.10 1.40 32.78
C PHE A 367 -3.17 2.19 31.87
N ASP A 368 -3.28 1.97 30.58
CA ASP A 368 -2.68 2.80 29.56
C ASP A 368 -3.76 3.60 28.83
N TRP A 369 -3.45 4.82 28.45
CA TRP A 369 -4.25 5.59 27.54
C TRP A 369 -4.04 5.09 26.13
N ARG A 370 -5.12 4.91 25.35
CA ARG A 370 -5.09 4.83 23.89
C ARG A 370 -5.87 5.98 23.30
N VAL A 371 -5.21 6.79 22.49
CA VAL A 371 -5.83 7.87 21.73
C VAL A 371 -5.81 7.52 20.25
N GLY A 372 -7.00 7.34 19.67
CA GLY A 372 -7.15 7.20 18.22
C GLY A 372 -7.03 8.57 17.55
N VAL A 373 -6.18 8.68 16.54
CA VAL A 373 -5.95 9.92 15.77
C VAL A 373 -6.14 9.65 14.29
N LEU A 374 -7.02 10.40 13.64
CA LEU A 374 -7.30 10.31 12.22
C LEU A 374 -6.98 11.66 11.55
N ASP A 375 -6.20 11.63 10.48
CA ASP A 375 -5.78 12.84 9.75
C ASP A 375 -5.33 13.97 10.71
N ARG A 376 -4.45 13.60 11.68
CA ARG A 376 -3.87 14.50 12.69
C ARG A 376 -4.89 15.12 13.65
N LYS A 377 -6.09 14.55 13.75
CA LYS A 377 -7.13 14.99 14.68
C LYS A 377 -7.49 13.86 15.62
N PRO A 378 -7.64 14.14 16.92
CA PRO A 378 -8.07 13.11 17.86
C PRO A 378 -9.47 12.63 17.50
N LEU A 379 -9.70 11.32 17.54
CA LEU A 379 -10.95 10.69 17.14
C LEU A 379 -11.66 10.05 18.33
N TYR A 380 -10.92 9.24 19.12
CA TYR A 380 -11.45 8.59 20.32
C TYR A 380 -10.37 8.49 21.39
N VAL A 381 -10.76 8.24 22.63
CA VAL A 381 -9.85 8.01 23.74
C VAL A 381 -10.36 6.89 24.63
N CYS A 382 -9.47 5.94 24.94
CA CYS A 382 -9.76 4.80 25.79
C CYS A 382 -8.73 4.68 26.92
N LYS A 383 -9.18 4.11 28.05
CA LYS A 383 -8.31 3.51 29.06
C LYS A 383 -8.31 2.01 28.84
N TYR A 384 -7.15 1.42 28.63
CA TYR A 384 -6.97 -0.03 28.64
C TYR A 384 -6.35 -0.46 29.95
N PHE A 385 -7.08 -1.22 30.73
CA PHE A 385 -6.62 -1.70 32.03
C PHE A 385 -5.67 -2.88 31.85
N MET A 386 -4.74 -3.04 32.78
CA MET A 386 -3.86 -4.20 32.80
C MET A 386 -4.65 -5.48 33.02
N ALA A 387 -4.22 -6.56 32.36
CA ALA A 387 -4.76 -7.88 32.63
C ALA A 387 -4.54 -8.25 34.10
N ARG A 388 -5.41 -9.11 34.63
CA ARG A 388 -5.41 -9.46 36.07
C ARG A 388 -4.04 -9.99 36.49
N ASP A 389 -3.51 -9.41 37.56
CA ASP A 389 -2.19 -9.74 38.11
C ASP A 389 -1.05 -9.69 37.09
N HIS A 390 -1.20 -8.83 36.07
CA HIS A 390 -0.20 -8.67 35.00
C HIS A 390 0.17 -7.19 34.79
N TRP A 391 1.33 -6.96 34.21
CA TRP A 391 1.85 -5.61 33.93
C TRP A 391 1.60 -5.12 32.49
N GLN A 392 0.94 -5.94 31.68
CA GLN A 392 0.53 -5.63 30.30
C GLN A 392 -1.00 -5.74 30.18
N ILE A 393 -1.54 -5.08 29.15
CA ILE A 393 -2.96 -5.11 28.81
C ILE A 393 -3.38 -6.52 28.37
N VAL A 394 -2.49 -7.24 27.68
CA VAL A 394 -2.71 -8.61 27.21
C VAL A 394 -1.73 -9.55 27.89
N LYS A 395 -2.24 -10.59 28.54
CA LYS A 395 -1.46 -11.69 29.11
C LYS A 395 -1.59 -12.90 28.20
N HIS A 396 -0.48 -13.29 27.60
CA HIS A 396 -0.43 -14.49 26.78
C HIS A 396 -0.38 -15.74 27.67
N GLY A 397 -1.33 -16.66 27.47
CA GLY A 397 -1.34 -17.97 28.11
C GLY A 397 -0.35 -18.96 27.50
N SER A 398 -0.38 -20.19 27.97
CA SER A 398 0.35 -21.33 27.39
C SER A 398 -0.12 -21.60 25.94
N PRO A 399 0.70 -22.28 25.10
CA PRO A 399 0.29 -22.64 23.75
C PRO A 399 -1.06 -23.37 23.74
N GLY A 400 -2.08 -22.76 23.13
CA GLY A 400 -3.45 -23.29 23.05
C GLY A 400 -4.47 -22.59 23.95
N GLU A 401 -4.05 -21.76 24.87
CA GLU A 401 -4.94 -20.93 25.70
C GLU A 401 -5.26 -19.59 25.02
N ALA A 402 -6.48 -19.10 25.21
CA ALA A 402 -6.84 -17.76 24.76
C ALA A 402 -6.09 -16.71 25.61
N PRO A 403 -5.62 -15.60 25.00
CA PRO A 403 -5.04 -14.51 25.78
C PRO A 403 -6.08 -13.90 26.73
N GLU A 404 -5.65 -13.56 27.94
CA GLU A 404 -6.45 -12.80 28.90
C GLU A 404 -6.22 -11.31 28.66
N GLU A 405 -7.29 -10.56 28.39
CA GLU A 405 -7.23 -9.12 28.17
C GLU A 405 -7.78 -8.37 29.38
N GLY A 406 -7.18 -7.23 29.68
CA GLY A 406 -7.73 -6.28 30.64
C GLY A 406 -9.01 -5.62 30.11
N GLY A 407 -9.79 -5.02 31.00
CA GLY A 407 -10.97 -4.27 30.62
C GLY A 407 -10.60 -2.97 29.86
N ALA A 408 -11.56 -2.43 29.12
CA ALA A 408 -11.42 -1.14 28.46
C ALA A 408 -12.54 -0.18 28.86
N ARG A 409 -12.25 1.13 28.87
CA ARG A 409 -13.24 2.18 29.08
C ARG A 409 -12.98 3.34 28.14
N THR A 410 -13.92 3.61 27.25
CA THR A 410 -13.89 4.74 26.33
C THR A 410 -14.50 5.97 26.99
N LEU A 411 -13.90 7.12 26.77
CA LEU A 411 -14.34 8.41 27.29
C LEU A 411 -14.59 9.39 26.12
N ALA A 412 -15.41 10.40 26.38
CA ALA A 412 -15.49 11.55 25.49
C ALA A 412 -14.13 12.29 25.46
N LEU A 413 -13.79 12.91 24.33
CA LEU A 413 -12.49 13.57 24.15
C LEU A 413 -12.25 14.68 25.18
N ASP A 414 -13.29 15.42 25.54
CA ASP A 414 -13.27 16.50 26.52
C ASP A 414 -13.16 15.99 27.97
N ALA A 415 -13.49 14.72 28.22
CA ALA A 415 -13.32 14.07 29.51
C ALA A 415 -11.91 13.50 29.73
N ALA A 416 -11.06 13.47 28.70
CA ALA A 416 -9.67 13.05 28.80
C ALA A 416 -8.77 14.24 29.22
N PRO A 417 -7.66 13.97 29.93
CA PRO A 417 -6.71 15.02 30.24
C PRO A 417 -6.19 15.69 28.93
N PRO A 418 -6.27 17.02 28.79
CA PRO A 418 -5.85 17.71 27.57
C PRO A 418 -4.42 17.37 27.13
N LYS A 419 -3.53 17.16 28.10
CA LYS A 419 -2.12 16.82 27.86
C LYS A 419 -1.95 15.44 27.21
N VAL A 420 -2.79 14.47 27.56
CA VAL A 420 -2.81 13.13 26.93
C VAL A 420 -3.17 13.25 25.45
N VAL A 421 -4.24 14.00 25.15
CA VAL A 421 -4.72 14.20 23.77
C VAL A 421 -3.71 15.00 22.93
N GLU A 422 -3.09 16.05 23.52
CA GLU A 422 -2.08 16.88 22.87
C GLU A 422 -0.85 16.06 22.46
N ILE A 423 -0.27 15.32 23.42
CA ILE A 423 0.95 14.53 23.18
C ILE A 423 0.66 13.42 22.17
N ALA A 424 -0.48 12.73 22.28
CA ALA A 424 -0.90 11.70 21.33
C ALA A 424 -1.03 12.25 19.92
N THR A 425 -1.73 13.38 19.76
CA THR A 425 -1.92 14.03 18.45
C THR A 425 -0.60 14.47 17.83
N ARG A 426 0.32 14.99 18.66
CA ARG A 426 1.67 15.37 18.24
C ARG A 426 2.45 14.15 17.75
N ALA A 427 2.47 13.04 18.51
CA ALA A 427 3.15 11.81 18.14
C ALA A 427 2.61 11.22 16.83
N ALA A 428 1.28 11.08 16.71
CA ALA A 428 0.61 10.62 15.51
C ALA A 428 0.93 11.49 14.27
N SER A 429 1.01 12.81 14.45
CA SER A 429 1.32 13.75 13.37
C SER A 429 2.73 13.57 12.78
N LEU A 430 3.68 13.01 13.54
CA LEU A 430 5.02 12.66 13.06
C LEU A 430 5.00 11.42 12.15
N ILE A 431 4.05 10.53 12.37
CA ILE A 431 3.85 9.36 11.50
C ILE A 431 3.30 9.80 10.15
N GLY A 432 2.15 10.47 10.16
CA GLY A 432 1.50 10.91 8.92
C GLY A 432 0.10 11.48 9.10
N SER A 433 -0.76 11.17 8.13
CA SER A 433 -2.18 11.57 8.13
C SER A 433 -3.13 10.35 8.10
N GLY A 434 -2.65 9.18 8.50
CA GLY A 434 -3.41 7.94 8.56
C GLY A 434 -4.35 7.86 9.77
N LEU A 435 -4.66 6.62 10.16
CA LEU A 435 -5.41 6.28 11.36
C LEU A 435 -4.46 5.60 12.35
N TYR A 436 -4.15 6.28 13.45
CA TYR A 436 -3.16 5.79 14.41
C TYR A 436 -3.75 5.65 15.81
N GLY A 437 -3.32 4.61 16.52
CA GLY A 437 -3.56 4.44 17.94
C GLY A 437 -2.30 4.75 18.74
N VAL A 438 -2.32 5.80 19.52
CA VAL A 438 -1.19 6.18 20.36
C VAL A 438 -1.40 5.66 21.77
N ASP A 439 -0.45 4.87 22.25
CA ASP A 439 -0.44 4.34 23.62
C ASP A 439 0.42 5.21 24.52
N LEU A 440 -0.15 5.67 25.62
CA LEU A 440 0.52 6.55 26.55
C LEU A 440 0.35 6.06 27.99
N LYS A 441 1.41 6.28 28.78
CA LYS A 441 1.37 6.12 30.24
C LYS A 441 1.35 7.48 30.91
N GLU A 442 0.47 7.62 31.89
CA GLU A 442 0.38 8.80 32.74
C GLU A 442 0.90 8.46 34.14
N THR A 443 1.86 9.21 34.61
CA THR A 443 2.50 9.06 35.92
C THR A 443 2.60 10.42 36.61
N ASP A 444 3.09 10.46 37.83
CA ASP A 444 3.44 11.70 38.56
C ASP A 444 4.50 12.54 37.82
N ARG A 445 5.33 11.93 36.97
CA ARG A 445 6.34 12.61 36.15
C ARG A 445 5.77 13.22 34.87
N GLY A 446 4.54 12.89 34.51
CA GLY A 446 3.88 13.37 33.29
C GLY A 446 3.32 12.26 32.41
N VAL A 447 3.08 12.60 31.15
CA VAL A 447 2.52 11.70 30.14
C VAL A 447 3.57 11.35 29.10
N PHE A 448 3.71 10.05 28.82
CA PHE A 448 4.78 9.48 27.98
C PHE A 448 4.21 8.57 26.91
N VAL A 449 4.62 8.74 25.65
CA VAL A 449 4.25 7.88 24.53
C VAL A 449 5.04 6.58 24.61
N VAL A 450 4.34 5.46 24.69
CA VAL A 450 4.94 4.11 24.74
C VAL A 450 5.02 3.48 23.36
N GLU A 451 3.96 3.70 22.53
CA GLU A 451 3.84 3.11 21.21
C GLU A 451 2.90 3.96 20.34
N VAL A 452 3.12 3.92 19.03
CA VAL A 452 2.17 4.42 18.03
C VAL A 452 1.91 3.27 17.07
N ASN A 453 0.65 2.88 16.96
CA ASN A 453 0.20 1.77 16.11
C ASN A 453 -0.47 2.33 14.86
N ASP A 454 -0.05 1.88 13.68
CA ASP A 454 -0.87 1.92 12.49
C ASP A 454 -1.99 0.88 12.64
N ASN A 455 -3.05 1.02 11.90
CA ASN A 455 -4.16 0.07 11.93
C ASN A 455 -4.63 -0.30 13.37
N PRO A 456 -4.94 0.70 14.24
CA PRO A 456 -5.29 0.45 15.63
C PRO A 456 -6.61 -0.31 15.74
N ASN A 457 -6.80 -0.97 16.87
CA ASN A 457 -8.08 -1.62 17.15
C ASN A 457 -9.24 -0.64 17.07
N ILE A 458 -10.30 -1.07 16.39
CA ILE A 458 -11.63 -0.50 16.40
C ILE A 458 -12.61 -1.66 16.54
N ASP A 459 -13.01 -1.95 17.76
CA ASP A 459 -13.93 -3.01 18.10
C ASP A 459 -15.31 -2.45 18.50
N ALA A 460 -16.35 -3.06 17.94
CA ALA A 460 -17.71 -2.71 18.32
C ALA A 460 -17.95 -3.06 19.80
N GLY A 461 -18.33 -2.05 20.58
CA GLY A 461 -18.54 -2.15 22.02
C GLY A 461 -17.37 -1.64 22.86
N VAL A 462 -16.21 -1.32 22.23
CA VAL A 462 -15.02 -0.79 22.89
C VAL A 462 -14.74 0.65 22.42
N GLU A 463 -14.01 0.83 21.34
CA GLU A 463 -13.58 2.17 20.86
C GLU A 463 -14.77 3.00 20.39
N ASP A 464 -15.83 2.37 19.90
CA ASP A 464 -17.05 3.03 19.47
C ASP A 464 -18.04 3.35 20.60
N ALA A 465 -17.72 3.04 21.85
CA ALA A 465 -18.67 3.15 22.95
C ALA A 465 -19.25 4.58 23.13
N VAL A 466 -18.51 5.62 22.75
CA VAL A 466 -18.94 7.03 22.79
C VAL A 466 -19.48 7.46 21.43
N LEU A 467 -18.68 7.37 20.37
CA LEU A 467 -19.03 7.87 19.04
C LEU A 467 -20.03 7.01 18.28
N LYS A 468 -20.22 5.75 18.69
CA LYS A 468 -21.12 4.81 18.01
C LYS A 468 -20.82 4.71 16.50
N ASP A 469 -21.84 4.85 15.67
CA ASP A 469 -21.70 4.76 14.21
C ASP A 469 -20.91 5.93 13.60
N ASP A 470 -20.78 7.06 14.32
CA ASP A 470 -20.00 8.21 13.85
C ASP A 470 -18.51 7.92 13.77
N LEU A 471 -17.99 7.00 14.60
CA LEU A 471 -16.61 6.54 14.50
C LEU A 471 -16.31 5.93 13.13
N TYR A 472 -17.13 4.99 12.71
CA TYR A 472 -16.99 4.27 11.43
C TYR A 472 -17.18 5.22 10.24
N ARG A 473 -18.16 6.13 10.37
CA ARG A 473 -18.43 7.16 9.36
C ARG A 473 -17.25 8.11 9.21
N ALA A 474 -16.62 8.55 10.30
CA ALA A 474 -15.47 9.45 10.26
C ALA A 474 -14.28 8.82 9.50
N VAL A 475 -13.98 7.55 9.75
CA VAL A 475 -12.86 6.85 9.08
C VAL A 475 -13.12 6.72 7.58
N LEU A 476 -14.30 6.28 7.16
CA LEU A 476 -14.60 6.13 5.74
C LEU A 476 -14.79 7.47 5.03
N ALA A 477 -15.32 8.49 5.73
CA ALA A 477 -15.42 9.86 5.20
C ALA A 477 -14.05 10.45 4.89
N GLU A 478 -13.02 10.10 5.66
CA GLU A 478 -11.66 10.52 5.37
C GLU A 478 -11.14 9.92 4.05
N LEU A 479 -11.40 8.64 3.78
CA LEU A 479 -11.07 8.04 2.47
C LEU A 479 -11.82 8.73 1.33
N VAL A 480 -13.11 9.01 1.51
CA VAL A 480 -13.92 9.75 0.54
C VAL A 480 -13.34 11.15 0.30
N ARG A 481 -12.97 11.88 1.35
CA ARG A 481 -12.33 13.19 1.25
C ARG A 481 -11.02 13.14 0.44
N ARG A 482 -10.21 12.12 0.65
CA ARG A 482 -8.97 11.90 -0.14
C ARG A 482 -9.27 11.63 -1.61
N LEU A 483 -10.30 10.85 -1.90
CA LEU A 483 -10.77 10.59 -3.26
C LEU A 483 -11.27 11.88 -3.94
N GLU A 484 -12.06 12.69 -3.24
CA GLU A 484 -12.56 13.96 -3.75
C GLU A 484 -11.46 14.97 -4.03
N LYS A 485 -10.48 15.05 -3.12
CA LYS A 485 -9.30 15.91 -3.31
C LYS A 485 -8.50 15.52 -4.54
N ARG A 486 -8.37 14.23 -4.82
CA ARG A 486 -7.67 13.73 -6.01
C ARG A 486 -8.39 14.11 -7.31
N MET A 487 -9.72 14.23 -7.28
CA MET A 487 -10.52 14.56 -8.46
C MET A 487 -10.61 16.08 -8.75
N GLN A 488 -10.15 16.93 -7.85
CA GLN A 488 -10.08 18.37 -8.09
C GLN A 488 -8.75 18.69 -8.79
N PRO A 489 -8.71 18.85 -10.14
CA PRO A 489 -7.47 19.24 -10.80
C PRO A 489 -7.18 20.69 -10.41
N GLY A 490 -6.06 20.90 -9.70
CA GLY A 490 -5.32 22.15 -9.73
C GLY A 490 -6.01 23.39 -9.12
N ARG A 491 -6.40 23.36 -7.83
CA ARG A 491 -6.10 24.52 -7.00
C ARG A 491 -4.70 24.35 -6.42
N SER A 492 -3.70 24.49 -7.31
CA SER A 492 -2.32 24.73 -6.93
C SER A 492 -2.31 25.86 -5.88
N ARG A 493 -1.60 25.63 -4.80
CA ARG A 493 -1.16 26.65 -3.86
C ARG A 493 -0.33 27.70 -4.62
N ASN A 494 -0.97 28.63 -5.33
CA ASN A 494 -0.38 29.90 -5.69
C ASN A 494 -0.46 30.82 -4.46
N GLY A 495 0.51 30.66 -3.58
CA GLY A 495 0.85 31.50 -2.46
C GLY A 495 2.36 31.58 -2.34
N GLY A 496 3.03 31.75 -3.45
CA GLY A 496 4.43 32.10 -3.59
C GLY A 496 4.54 32.86 -4.89
N GLY A 497 4.38 34.18 -4.84
CA GLY A 497 4.57 35.04 -6.01
C GLY A 497 5.95 34.80 -6.58
N LEU A 498 6.00 34.37 -7.84
CA LEU A 498 7.19 34.59 -8.67
C LEU A 498 7.44 36.10 -8.65
N PRO A 499 8.67 36.57 -8.41
CA PRO A 499 9.00 37.97 -8.60
C PRO A 499 8.75 38.30 -10.08
N THR A 500 7.82 39.21 -10.30
CA THR A 500 7.65 39.88 -11.61
C THR A 500 9.02 40.46 -11.99
N LEU A 501 9.58 40.00 -13.09
CA LEU A 501 10.66 40.68 -13.78
C LEU A 501 10.14 42.06 -14.17
N GLY A 502 10.50 43.07 -13.37
CA GLY A 502 10.30 44.47 -13.71
C GLY A 502 11.15 44.82 -14.92
N ASP A 503 10.54 45.62 -15.81
CA ASP A 503 11.19 46.21 -16.95
C ASP A 503 12.50 46.90 -16.57
N PRO A 504 13.58 46.78 -17.37
CA PRO A 504 14.83 47.43 -17.07
C PRO A 504 14.75 48.94 -17.34
N GLN A 505 14.81 49.74 -16.28
CA GLN A 505 15.15 51.16 -16.39
C GLN A 505 16.66 51.29 -16.71
N PRO A 506 17.06 52.20 -17.58
CA PRO A 506 18.48 52.41 -17.87
C PRO A 506 19.14 53.27 -16.81
N SER A 507 20.14 52.79 -16.12
CA SER A 507 21.09 53.59 -15.35
C SER A 507 22.50 53.40 -15.86
N SER A 508 23.10 54.53 -16.16
CA SER A 508 24.43 54.80 -16.62
C SER A 508 25.58 54.33 -15.69
N ALA A 509 26.72 54.07 -16.34
CA ALA A 509 28.12 54.09 -15.86
C ALA A 509 28.61 52.86 -15.11
N SER A 510 29.57 52.18 -15.55
CA SER A 510 30.95 52.34 -15.84
C SER A 510 31.58 50.98 -16.22
N ALA A 511 32.41 51.01 -17.23
CA ALA A 511 33.19 49.90 -17.73
C ALA A 511 34.28 49.52 -16.71
N ASP A 512 34.40 48.22 -16.41
CA ASP A 512 35.71 47.64 -16.09
C ASP A 512 35.75 46.19 -16.65
N ALA A 513 36.78 46.00 -17.45
CA ALA A 513 37.06 44.82 -18.22
C ALA A 513 37.58 43.68 -17.34
N PHE A 514 37.01 42.51 -17.47
CA PHE A 514 37.71 41.26 -17.15
C PHE A 514 37.66 40.32 -18.34
N SER A 515 38.83 40.20 -18.99
CA SER A 515 39.14 39.28 -20.05
C SER A 515 39.26 37.85 -19.51
N PHE A 516 38.55 36.91 -20.13
CA PHE A 516 38.75 35.48 -19.93
C PHE A 516 39.54 34.92 -21.13
N GLU A 517 40.77 34.49 -20.88
CA GLU A 517 41.55 33.68 -21.81
C GLU A 517 41.19 32.19 -21.66
N PRO A 518 41.13 31.42 -22.75
CA PRO A 518 40.86 29.97 -22.68
C PRO A 518 42.15 29.20 -22.44
N ARG A 519 42.19 28.39 -21.38
CA ARG A 519 43.28 27.44 -21.14
C ARG A 519 43.21 26.23 -22.08
N ALA A 520 44.32 26.02 -22.76
CA ALA A 520 44.61 24.92 -23.69
C ALA A 520 44.60 23.54 -23.00
N THR A 521 44.03 22.57 -23.68
CA THR A 521 44.06 21.13 -23.41
C THR A 521 45.49 20.57 -23.51
N ARG A 522 46.02 20.01 -22.46
CA ARG A 522 47.22 19.16 -22.50
C ARG A 522 46.80 17.69 -22.71
N ARG A 523 47.17 17.16 -23.85
CA ARG A 523 47.24 15.71 -24.12
C ARG A 523 48.32 15.10 -23.21
N ARG A 524 48.01 14.02 -22.52
CA ARG A 524 49.02 13.10 -21.98
C ARG A 524 49.04 11.83 -22.79
N SER A 525 50.22 11.55 -23.30
CA SER A 525 50.66 10.37 -23.99
C SER A 525 50.68 9.13 -23.12
N ALA A 526 50.38 8.00 -23.74
CA ALA A 526 50.47 6.66 -23.17
C ALA A 526 51.95 6.20 -23.08
N PRO A 527 52.29 5.29 -22.16
CA PRO A 527 53.44 4.44 -22.29
C PRO A 527 53.09 2.99 -22.66
N SER A 528 53.91 2.49 -23.53
CA SER A 528 53.98 1.18 -24.15
C SER A 528 54.30 0.02 -23.19
N SER A 529 53.70 -1.11 -23.54
CA SER A 529 54.18 -2.52 -23.48
C SER A 529 55.31 -2.92 -22.53
N LEU A 530 55.08 -3.96 -21.74
CA LEU A 530 56.04 -5.06 -21.53
C LEU A 530 55.30 -6.39 -21.20
N ARG A 531 55.78 -7.43 -21.86
CA ARG A 531 55.34 -8.81 -21.85
C ARG A 531 55.97 -9.65 -20.71
N PRO A 532 55.67 -10.92 -20.58
CA PRO A 532 55.38 -11.61 -19.34
C PRO A 532 56.55 -12.50 -18.84
N GLY A 533 56.51 -12.91 -17.56
CA GLY A 533 57.42 -13.86 -16.96
C GLY A 533 56.68 -14.89 -16.10
N ALA A 534 57.00 -16.13 -16.31
CA ALA A 534 56.39 -17.35 -15.78
C ALA A 534 56.79 -17.66 -14.32
N VAL A 535 55.86 -18.37 -13.71
CA VAL A 535 55.88 -19.46 -12.73
C VAL A 535 57.23 -19.83 -12.00
N PRO A 536 57.25 -20.27 -10.71
CA PRO A 536 56.53 -21.45 -10.28
C PRO A 536 55.39 -21.22 -9.28
#